data_3d1da4ac54797fe1e698fbd7a77dccf4
#
_entry.id   3d1da4ac54797fe1e698fbd7a77dccf4
#
_cell.length_a   1.000
_cell.length_b   1.000
_cell.length_c   1.000
_cell.angle_alpha   90.00
_cell.angle_beta   90.00
_cell.angle_gamma   90.00
#
_symmetry.space_group_name_H-M   'P 1'
#
loop_
_entity.id
_entity.type
_entity.pdbx_description
1 polymer ?
#
loop_
_entity_poly.entity_id
_entity_poly.type
_entity_poly.pdbx_seq_one_letter_code
_entity_poly.pdbx_strand_id
1 'polypeptide(L)'
;MFGPFRITNALSGGLLWKIPWRLSPTQKARQRKRLRAVDQVVETLSNALAKKGETLKSLERWKAEMPTEAQMLPRDKYTMFDRKAKRYRKGIHKLPKWTRVSQRINPPGF
;
A
#
# COMPACT_ATOMS: atom_id res chain seq x y z
N MET A 1 23.18 -30.69 28.67
CA MET A 1 22.88 -30.83 28.30
C MET A 1 22.48 -30.82 28.10
N PHE A 2 22.83 -30.21 28.30
CA PHE A 2 22.55 -30.16 28.17
C PHE A 2 22.11 -29.59 27.98
N GLY A 3 22.42 -29.36 28.27
CA GLY A 3 22.01 -28.95 28.14
C GLY A 3 21.83 -28.19 27.92
N PRO A 4 22.23 -28.15 28.44
CA PRO A 4 22.11 -27.46 28.02
C PRO A 4 22.00 -27.06 27.26
N PHE A 5 22.22 -26.66 26.93
CA PHE A 5 22.20 -26.38 25.93
C PHE A 5 21.33 -26.35 25.27
N ARG A 6 20.88 -26.29 25.12
CA ARG A 6 20.06 -26.24 24.46
C ARG A 6 19.69 -25.30 23.93
N ILE A 7 19.88 -24.90 23.68
CA ILE A 7 19.49 -24.15 23.10
C ILE A 7 18.99 -23.50 22.80
N THR A 8 19.04 -23.25 22.89
CA THR A 8 18.46 -22.68 22.53
C THR A 8 17.95 -22.17 21.78
N ASN A 9 17.76 -22.11 21.54
CA ASN A 9 17.30 -21.76 20.66
C ASN A 9 16.73 -20.92 20.49
N ALA A 10 16.61 -21.00 21.04
CA ALA A 10 15.89 -20.06 20.77
C ALA A 10 16.26 -18.96 20.47
N LEU A 11 16.72 -19.06 20.71
CA LEU A 11 17.14 -18.06 20.42
C LEU A 11 17.08 -17.45 19.32
N SER A 12 17.62 -17.61 19.14
CA SER A 12 17.85 -16.98 17.98
C SER A 12 16.73 -16.87 17.10
N GLY A 13 15.88 -17.68 17.15
CA GLY A 13 14.80 -17.67 16.26
C GLY A 13 14.01 -16.39 16.28
N GLY A 14 13.89 -15.76 17.38
CA GLY A 14 13.14 -14.53 17.47
C GLY A 14 13.62 -13.45 16.56
N LEU A 15 14.80 -13.58 16.07
CA LEU A 15 15.35 -12.59 15.21
C LEU A 15 14.68 -12.50 13.86
N LEU A 16 13.97 -13.52 13.48
CA LEU A 16 13.37 -13.59 12.16
C LEU A 16 11.88 -13.34 12.16
N TRP A 17 11.37 -12.73 13.18
CA TRP A 17 9.93 -12.46 13.29
C TRP A 17 9.48 -11.35 12.37
N LYS A 18 10.37 -10.43 12.01
CA LYS A 18 10.08 -9.37 11.07
C LYS A 18 10.72 -9.67 9.73
N ILE A 19 10.01 -9.36 8.68
CA ILE A 19 10.53 -9.41 7.33
C ILE A 19 10.56 -7.97 6.83
N PRO A 20 11.74 -7.32 6.86
CA PRO A 20 11.80 -5.88 6.64
C PRO A 20 11.36 -5.42 5.25
N TRP A 21 11.42 -6.30 4.26
CA TRP A 21 11.10 -5.91 2.90
C TRP A 21 9.63 -6.08 2.53
N ARG A 22 8.82 -6.62 3.44
CA ARG A 22 7.39 -6.77 3.17
C ARG A 22 6.58 -6.45 4.41
N LEU A 23 5.31 -6.15 4.19
CA LEU A 23 4.40 -5.81 5.28
C LEU A 23 3.89 -7.07 5.97
N SER A 24 3.67 -6.96 7.28
CA SER A 24 3.01 -8.01 8.05
C SER A 24 1.51 -8.02 7.72
N PRO A 25 0.78 -9.09 8.08
CA PRO A 25 -0.68 -9.11 7.85
C PRO A 25 -1.40 -7.92 8.46
N THR A 26 -1.00 -7.48 9.66
CA THR A 26 -1.60 -6.32 10.30
C THR A 26 -1.31 -5.04 9.50
N GLN A 27 -0.08 -4.87 9.06
CA GLN A 27 0.28 -3.70 8.26
C GLN A 27 -0.43 -3.69 6.92
N LYS A 28 -0.61 -4.86 6.30
CA LYS A 28 -1.37 -4.97 5.07
C LYS A 28 -2.83 -4.57 5.28
N ALA A 29 -3.42 -4.99 6.39
CA ALA A 29 -4.79 -4.61 6.70
C ALA A 29 -4.92 -3.10 6.89
N ARG A 30 -3.95 -2.47 7.53
CA ARG A 30 -3.93 -1.02 7.69
C ARG A 30 -3.79 -0.31 6.35
N GLN A 31 -2.98 -0.86 5.46
CA GLN A 31 -2.81 -0.28 4.13
C GLN A 31 -4.12 -0.36 3.33
N ARG A 32 -4.81 -1.50 3.37
CA ARG A 32 -6.11 -1.63 2.73
C ARG A 32 -7.11 -0.61 3.27
N LYS A 33 -7.10 -0.41 4.58
CA LYS A 33 -8.00 0.55 5.21
C LYS A 33 -7.73 1.98 4.74
N ARG A 34 -6.46 2.35 4.61
CA ARG A 34 -6.10 3.67 4.09
C ARG A 34 -6.58 3.87 2.66
N LEU A 35 -6.36 2.86 1.82
CA LEU A 35 -6.77 2.94 0.42
C LEU A 35 -8.29 3.04 0.29
N ARG A 36 -9.02 2.26 1.08
CA ARG A 36 -10.48 2.31 1.08
C ARG A 36 -11.00 3.65 1.58
N ALA A 37 -10.31 4.25 2.54
CA ALA A 37 -10.69 5.57 3.03
C ALA A 37 -10.58 6.62 1.94
N VAL A 38 -9.52 6.57 1.13
CA VAL A 38 -9.37 7.48 -0.01
C VAL A 38 -10.46 7.22 -1.04
N ASP A 39 -10.75 5.97 -1.35
CA ASP A 39 -11.81 5.64 -2.29
C ASP A 39 -13.16 6.16 -1.81
N GLN A 40 -13.42 6.08 -0.51
CA GLN A 40 -14.66 6.57 0.06
C GLN A 40 -14.78 8.09 -0.07
N VAL A 41 -13.68 8.81 0.13
CA VAL A 41 -13.67 10.27 -0.06
C VAL A 41 -13.96 10.61 -1.51
N VAL A 42 -13.32 9.90 -2.45
CA VAL A 42 -13.54 10.12 -3.88
C VAL A 42 -15.00 9.86 -4.24
N GLU A 43 -15.58 8.79 -3.74
CA GLU A 43 -16.96 8.44 -4.02
C GLU A 43 -17.93 9.48 -3.44
N THR A 44 -17.70 9.92 -2.21
CA THR A 44 -18.54 10.95 -1.57
C THR A 44 -18.51 12.23 -2.38
N LEU A 45 -17.33 12.67 -2.78
CA LEU A 45 -17.19 13.88 -3.57
C LEU A 45 -17.87 13.73 -4.93
N SER A 46 -17.70 12.59 -5.57
CA SER A 46 -18.32 12.31 -6.86
C SER A 46 -19.84 12.38 -6.77
N ASN A 47 -20.42 11.76 -5.73
CA ASN A 47 -21.86 11.77 -5.54
C ASN A 47 -22.39 13.18 -5.26
N ALA A 48 -21.66 13.96 -4.46
CA ALA A 48 -22.06 15.33 -4.15
C ALA A 48 -22.04 16.20 -5.40
N LEU A 49 -21.02 16.07 -6.24
CA LEU A 49 -20.93 16.82 -7.49
C LEU A 49 -22.01 16.40 -8.48
N ALA A 50 -22.34 15.12 -8.52
CA ALA A 50 -23.40 14.62 -9.40
C ALA A 50 -24.74 15.20 -9.01
N LYS A 51 -25.01 15.35 -7.71
CA LYS A 51 -26.25 15.97 -7.24
C LYS A 51 -26.38 17.42 -7.64
N LYS A 52 -25.26 18.14 -7.71
CA LYS A 52 -25.24 19.53 -8.13
C LYS A 52 -25.15 19.70 -9.63
N GLY A 53 -24.93 18.63 -10.37
CA GLY A 53 -24.73 18.71 -11.80
C GLY A 53 -23.40 19.31 -12.21
N GLU A 54 -22.42 19.32 -11.31
CA GLU A 54 -21.11 19.88 -11.58
C GLU A 54 -20.07 18.76 -11.77
N THR A 55 -18.97 19.09 -12.44
CA THR A 55 -17.87 18.16 -12.63
C THR A 55 -16.56 18.83 -12.23
N LEU A 56 -15.59 18.02 -11.80
CA LEU A 56 -14.29 18.49 -11.41
C LEU A 56 -13.25 17.70 -12.20
N LYS A 57 -12.40 18.40 -12.94
CA LYS A 57 -11.40 17.76 -13.79
C LYS A 57 -10.47 16.84 -13.01
N SER A 58 -10.04 17.29 -11.84
CA SER A 58 -9.13 16.49 -11.01
C SER A 58 -9.76 15.17 -10.59
N LEU A 59 -11.05 15.22 -10.25
CA LEU A 59 -11.75 14.02 -9.82
C LEU A 59 -11.92 13.03 -10.97
N GLU A 60 -12.29 13.52 -12.14
CA GLU A 60 -12.46 12.66 -13.30
C GLU A 60 -11.16 12.05 -13.74
N ARG A 61 -10.09 12.83 -13.69
CA ARG A 61 -8.76 12.33 -13.99
C ARG A 61 -8.34 11.22 -13.01
N TRP A 62 -8.61 11.40 -11.74
CA TRP A 62 -8.33 10.38 -10.74
C TRP A 62 -9.10 9.10 -11.05
N LYS A 63 -10.38 9.21 -11.33
CA LYS A 63 -11.22 8.03 -11.62
C LYS A 63 -10.79 7.31 -12.88
N ALA A 64 -10.29 8.03 -13.87
CA ALA A 64 -9.84 7.43 -15.11
C ALA A 64 -8.48 6.75 -14.97
N GLU A 65 -7.59 7.32 -14.16
CA GLU A 65 -6.21 6.86 -14.06
C GLU A 65 -5.97 5.89 -12.92
N MET A 66 -6.66 6.05 -11.80
CA MET A 66 -6.35 5.30 -10.59
C MET A 66 -7.35 4.17 -10.35
N PRO A 67 -6.85 2.95 -10.11
CA PRO A 67 -7.74 1.85 -9.75
C PRO A 67 -8.24 1.99 -8.32
N THR A 68 -9.38 1.37 -8.01
CA THR A 68 -9.84 1.29 -6.64
C THR A 68 -9.03 0.25 -5.88
N GLU A 69 -9.15 0.24 -4.55
CA GLU A 69 -8.42 -0.74 -3.74
C GLU A 69 -8.72 -2.17 -4.19
N ALA A 70 -9.97 -2.47 -4.50
CA ALA A 70 -10.35 -3.81 -4.92
C ALA A 70 -9.74 -4.22 -6.27
N GLN A 71 -9.44 -3.24 -7.13
CA GLN A 71 -8.86 -3.49 -8.45
C GLN A 71 -7.35 -3.59 -8.43
N MET A 72 -6.71 -3.14 -7.36
CA MET A 72 -5.25 -3.16 -7.27
C MET A 72 -4.73 -4.56 -7.04
N LEU A 73 -3.63 -4.89 -7.72
CA LEU A 73 -2.91 -6.12 -7.48
C LEU A 73 -2.16 -6.03 -6.14
N PRO A 74 -1.92 -7.15 -5.45
CA PRO A 74 -1.17 -7.12 -4.20
C PRO A 74 0.19 -6.44 -4.34
N ARG A 75 0.88 -6.62 -5.45
CA ARG A 75 2.15 -5.97 -5.71
C ARG A 75 2.02 -4.45 -5.65
N ASP A 76 1.00 -3.91 -6.29
CA ASP A 76 0.81 -2.46 -6.33
C ASP A 76 0.26 -1.91 -5.03
N LYS A 77 -0.49 -2.73 -4.32
CA LYS A 77 -1.13 -2.32 -3.07
C LYS A 77 -0.14 -2.20 -1.91
N TYR A 78 0.83 -3.09 -1.86
CA TYR A 78 1.73 -3.20 -0.70
C TYR A 78 3.17 -2.78 -0.98
N THR A 79 3.45 -2.29 -2.16
CA THR A 79 4.75 -1.73 -2.52
C THR A 79 4.55 -0.45 -3.32
N MET A 80 5.61 0.33 -3.45
CA MET A 80 5.57 1.58 -4.22
C MET A 80 6.63 1.58 -5.31
N PHE A 81 6.35 2.30 -6.37
CA PHE A 81 7.27 2.47 -7.47
C PHE A 81 8.53 3.22 -7.02
N ASP A 82 9.68 2.71 -7.44
CA ASP A 82 10.96 3.39 -7.24
C ASP A 82 11.88 3.03 -8.40
N ARG A 83 12.34 4.03 -9.12
CA ARG A 83 13.23 3.84 -10.26
C ARG A 83 14.49 3.07 -9.91
N LYS A 84 15.01 3.28 -8.71
CA LYS A 84 16.29 2.72 -8.30
C LYS A 84 16.16 1.35 -7.67
N ALA A 85 14.96 0.93 -7.36
CA ALA A 85 14.74 -0.35 -6.70
C ALA A 85 14.71 -1.48 -7.72
N LYS A 86 15.09 -2.67 -7.27
CA LYS A 86 14.99 -3.87 -8.08
C LYS A 86 13.53 -4.08 -8.49
N ARG A 87 13.28 -4.33 -9.77
CA ARG A 87 11.94 -4.49 -10.32
C ARG A 87 11.06 -3.25 -10.13
N TYR A 88 11.69 -2.10 -9.86
CA TYR A 88 11.01 -0.82 -9.70
C TYR A 88 10.01 -0.77 -8.53
N ARG A 89 10.18 -1.63 -7.53
CA ARG A 89 9.29 -1.66 -6.37
C ARG A 89 10.06 -1.72 -5.07
N LYS A 90 9.61 -0.98 -4.06
CA LYS A 90 10.20 -1.01 -2.74
C LYS A 90 9.14 -0.98 -1.66
N GLY A 91 9.55 -1.28 -0.43
CA GLY A 91 8.63 -1.32 0.71
C GLY A 91 7.96 0.00 0.97
N ILE A 92 6.65 -0.05 1.08
CA ILE A 92 5.82 1.14 1.25
C ILE A 92 5.97 1.77 2.64
N HIS A 93 6.41 1.00 3.62
CA HIS A 93 6.47 1.47 5.01
C HIS A 93 7.45 2.62 5.25
N LYS A 94 8.38 2.82 4.34
CA LYS A 94 9.37 3.88 4.45
C LYS A 94 8.91 5.20 3.85
N LEU A 95 7.71 5.24 3.29
CA LEU A 95 7.21 6.42 2.61
C LEU A 95 6.22 7.18 3.47
N PRO A 96 6.07 8.48 3.27
CA PRO A 96 5.01 9.25 3.92
C PRO A 96 3.63 8.65 3.62
N LYS A 97 2.71 8.81 4.55
CA LYS A 97 1.37 8.21 4.40
C LYS A 97 0.64 8.68 3.15
N TRP A 98 0.77 9.97 2.83
CA TRP A 98 0.08 10.51 1.66
C TRP A 98 0.60 9.88 0.37
N THR A 99 1.89 9.62 0.28
CA THR A 99 2.46 8.96 -0.88
C THR A 99 1.99 7.53 -1.00
N ARG A 100 1.81 6.86 0.16
CA ARG A 100 1.41 5.45 0.17
C ARG A 100 0.03 5.20 -0.42
N VAL A 101 -0.83 6.21 -0.42
CA VAL A 101 -2.22 6.04 -0.85
C VAL A 101 -2.56 6.78 -2.13
N SER A 102 -1.71 7.71 -2.56
CA SER A 102 -2.01 8.55 -3.72
C SER A 102 -1.49 7.98 -5.03
N GLN A 103 -0.39 7.25 -5.01
CA GLN A 103 0.17 6.70 -6.23
C GLN A 103 -0.11 5.21 -6.31
N ARG A 104 -1.01 4.82 -7.19
CA ARG A 104 -1.50 3.45 -7.28
C ARG A 104 -1.03 2.70 -8.50
N ILE A 105 -0.48 3.40 -9.48
CA ILE A 105 0.01 2.80 -10.71
C ILE A 105 1.44 3.26 -10.99
N ASN A 106 2.14 2.52 -11.82
CA ASN A 106 3.47 2.93 -12.24
C ASN A 106 3.35 4.13 -13.19
N PRO A 107 4.38 5.00 -13.20
CA PRO A 107 4.43 6.06 -14.21
C PRO A 107 4.42 5.47 -15.62
N PRO A 108 3.97 6.23 -16.61
CA PRO A 108 3.99 5.77 -18.00
C PRO A 108 5.40 5.34 -18.43
N GLY A 109 5.49 4.21 -19.11
CA GLY A 109 6.76 3.68 -19.57
C GLY A 109 7.37 2.62 -18.65
N PHE A 110 6.74 2.35 -17.52
CA PHE A 110 7.23 1.33 -16.58
C PHE A 110 6.12 0.27 -16.28
#